data_aac8ea36e4b1ade489d6cc95ed6c8186
#
_entry.id   aac8ea36e4b1ade489d6cc95ed6c8186
#
_cell.length_a   1.000
_cell.length_b   1.000
_cell.length_c   1.000
_cell.angle_alpha   90.00
_cell.angle_beta   90.00
_cell.angle_gamma   90.00
#
_symmetry.space_group_name_H-M   'P 1'
#
loop_
_entity.id
_entity.type
_entity.pdbx_description
1 polymer ?
#
loop_
_entity_poly.entity_id
_entity_poly.type
_entity_poly.pdbx_seq_one_letter_code
_entity_poly.pdbx_strand_id
1 'polypeptide(L)'
;MRRRQFITLLGGAAAAWPVAARAQRPELPVVGFLGASAPDTGRARAFHLGLKETGYVEGDSVTILYRWAENHVDRLPELAADLARRRVAVLASFGNAPALAAKGATTTVPIVFGAGEDPVRSGLVASLARPGGNLTGISILSVELVTKRLELLRELVPAAAKVAVLVDPAAPVTETMLREVETAARSMGLRAQILNASSSGEIDAAFATLARERPDALFVGSGFLLNSRRVQLVHLATLHKVPAIYSSRESVEAGGLMSYGPSLTDAHRQIGGYAGRILKGAKPADLPVVQASKLLVINLQTAKMLGLTVPPTLLARADEVIE
;
A
#
# COMPACT_ATOMS: atom_id res chain seq x y z
N MET A 1 -81.53 -16.94 8.16
CA MET A 1 -80.29 -16.21 8.18
C MET A 1 -79.85 -15.98 6.75
N ARG A 2 -79.64 -14.70 6.36
CA ARG A 2 -79.60 -14.25 4.94
C ARG A 2 -78.22 -14.43 4.36
N ARG A 3 -78.11 -15.11 3.24
CA ARG A 3 -76.87 -15.35 2.43
C ARG A 3 -76.08 -14.09 2.04
N ARG A 4 -76.64 -12.92 2.24
CA ARG A 4 -76.01 -11.61 1.93
C ARG A 4 -75.03 -11.10 2.94
N GLN A 5 -74.98 -11.62 4.15
CA GLN A 5 -74.05 -11.14 5.19
C GLN A 5 -72.71 -11.89 5.20
N PHE A 6 -72.63 -13.03 4.50
CA PHE A 6 -71.39 -13.82 4.45
C PHE A 6 -70.42 -13.35 3.35
N ILE A 7 -70.93 -12.61 2.36
CA ILE A 7 -70.08 -12.13 1.23
C ILE A 7 -69.39 -10.82 1.57
N THR A 8 -69.90 -10.02 2.51
CA THR A 8 -69.30 -8.74 2.91
C THR A 8 -68.12 -8.92 3.89
N LEU A 9 -67.98 -10.04 4.57
CA LEU A 9 -66.86 -10.32 5.48
C LEU A 9 -65.63 -10.93 4.77
N LEU A 10 -65.80 -11.52 3.61
CA LEU A 10 -64.68 -12.08 2.81
C LEU A 10 -64.03 -11.04 1.85
N GLY A 11 -64.76 -9.93 1.56
CA GLY A 11 -64.20 -8.86 0.70
C GLY A 11 -63.27 -7.89 1.43
N GLY A 12 -63.33 -7.81 2.78
CA GLY A 12 -62.48 -6.89 3.56
C GLY A 12 -61.08 -7.43 3.89
N ALA A 13 -60.87 -8.74 3.83
CA ALA A 13 -59.59 -9.34 4.18
C ALA A 13 -58.58 -9.39 3.00
N ALA A 14 -59.06 -9.21 1.76
CA ALA A 14 -58.20 -9.25 0.57
C ALA A 14 -57.58 -7.87 0.22
N ALA A 15 -58.07 -6.76 0.79
CA ALA A 15 -57.58 -5.43 0.50
C ALA A 15 -56.45 -4.92 1.43
N ALA A 16 -56.16 -5.69 2.52
CA ALA A 16 -55.15 -5.28 3.53
C ALA A 16 -53.78 -5.96 3.30
N TRP A 17 -53.59 -6.77 2.26
CA TRP A 17 -52.36 -7.56 2.09
C TRP A 17 -51.24 -6.95 1.20
N PRO A 18 -51.37 -5.84 0.49
CA PRO A 18 -50.21 -5.34 -0.27
C PRO A 18 -49.41 -4.24 0.45
N VAL A 19 -49.63 -3.92 1.71
CA VAL A 19 -48.93 -2.78 2.38
C VAL A 19 -47.80 -3.24 3.30
N ALA A 20 -47.63 -4.54 3.59
CA ALA A 20 -46.59 -5.05 4.49
C ALA A 20 -45.35 -5.59 3.78
N ALA A 21 -45.34 -5.64 2.44
CA ALA A 21 -44.12 -5.97 1.68
C ALA A 21 -43.37 -4.68 1.28
N ARG A 22 -43.13 -3.76 2.20
CA ARG A 22 -41.97 -2.90 2.12
C ARG A 22 -40.79 -3.83 2.31
N ALA A 23 -40.22 -4.30 1.20
CA ALA A 23 -38.94 -4.98 1.20
C ALA A 23 -37.99 -4.15 2.05
N GLN A 24 -37.66 -4.67 3.25
CA GLN A 24 -36.51 -4.18 3.99
C GLN A 24 -35.37 -4.28 2.97
N ARG A 25 -34.90 -3.14 2.48
CA ARG A 25 -33.63 -3.14 1.72
C ARG A 25 -32.65 -3.87 2.63
N PRO A 26 -32.07 -4.99 2.19
CA PRO A 26 -31.09 -5.67 3.02
C PRO A 26 -30.05 -4.62 3.42
N GLU A 27 -29.74 -4.55 4.72
CA GLU A 27 -28.67 -3.65 5.19
C GLU A 27 -27.44 -3.93 4.37
N LEU A 28 -26.85 -2.87 3.79
CA LEU A 28 -25.66 -3.00 2.99
C LEU A 28 -24.54 -3.55 3.87
N PRO A 29 -23.76 -4.54 3.39
CA PRO A 29 -22.60 -5.00 4.13
C PRO A 29 -21.64 -3.83 4.36
N VAL A 30 -21.03 -3.81 5.53
CA VAL A 30 -20.12 -2.73 5.93
C VAL A 30 -18.69 -3.24 5.86
N VAL A 31 -17.83 -2.54 5.13
CA VAL A 31 -16.38 -2.75 5.13
C VAL A 31 -15.74 -1.67 5.99
N GLY A 32 -14.96 -2.07 7.00
CA GLY A 32 -14.09 -1.15 7.74
C GLY A 32 -12.76 -0.98 7.04
N PHE A 33 -12.24 0.24 6.91
CA PHE A 33 -10.90 0.49 6.42
C PHE A 33 -10.08 1.21 7.49
N LEU A 34 -8.96 0.61 7.89
CA LEU A 34 -8.04 1.12 8.91
C LEU A 34 -6.70 1.54 8.28
N GLY A 35 -6.35 2.81 8.38
CA GLY A 35 -5.09 3.35 7.87
C GLY A 35 -4.29 4.10 8.93
N ALA A 36 -2.95 4.05 8.86
CA ALA A 36 -2.07 4.78 9.76
C ALA A 36 -1.94 6.26 9.39
N SER A 37 -1.90 6.57 8.10
CA SER A 37 -1.73 7.94 7.58
C SER A 37 -3.07 8.59 7.23
N ALA A 38 -3.02 9.86 6.85
CA ALA A 38 -4.16 10.56 6.25
C ALA A 38 -4.65 9.88 4.95
N PRO A 39 -5.91 10.12 4.54
CA PRO A 39 -6.47 9.57 3.31
C PRO A 39 -5.62 9.93 2.07
N ASP A 40 -5.39 8.95 1.22
CA ASP A 40 -4.85 9.14 -0.13
C ASP A 40 -5.93 8.82 -1.16
N THR A 41 -6.32 9.83 -1.93
CA THR A 41 -7.45 9.71 -2.86
C THR A 41 -7.19 8.73 -4.01
N GLY A 42 -5.92 8.57 -4.45
CA GLY A 42 -5.55 7.62 -5.49
C GLY A 42 -5.67 6.18 -5.01
N ARG A 43 -5.17 5.91 -3.81
CA ARG A 43 -5.23 4.59 -3.17
C ARG A 43 -6.65 4.20 -2.77
N ALA A 44 -7.44 5.17 -2.27
CA ALA A 44 -8.86 4.93 -1.99
C ALA A 44 -9.62 4.55 -3.27
N ARG A 45 -9.41 5.28 -4.38
CA ARG A 45 -10.00 4.91 -5.68
C ARG A 45 -9.61 3.52 -6.15
N ALA A 46 -8.35 3.12 -5.95
CA ALA A 46 -7.89 1.78 -6.31
C ALA A 46 -8.58 0.70 -5.46
N PHE A 47 -8.76 0.93 -4.17
CA PHE A 47 -9.52 0.05 -3.28
C PHE A 47 -10.98 -0.10 -3.74
N HIS A 48 -11.65 1.03 -4.08
CA HIS A 48 -13.01 1.02 -4.63
C HIS A 48 -13.08 0.27 -5.97
N LEU A 49 -12.06 0.42 -6.82
CA LEU A 49 -11.98 -0.33 -8.08
C LEU A 49 -11.95 -1.83 -7.84
N GLY A 50 -11.13 -2.28 -6.89
CA GLY A 50 -11.05 -3.70 -6.51
C GLY A 50 -12.37 -4.25 -5.95
N LEU A 51 -13.08 -3.47 -5.14
CA LEU A 51 -14.44 -3.81 -4.70
C LEU A 51 -15.41 -3.90 -5.89
N LYS A 52 -15.37 -2.91 -6.80
CA LYS A 52 -16.23 -2.85 -7.99
C LYS A 52 -15.99 -4.04 -8.93
N GLU A 53 -14.76 -4.49 -9.12
CA GLU A 53 -14.42 -5.68 -9.92
C GLU A 53 -15.09 -6.96 -9.36
N THR A 54 -15.44 -6.96 -8.08
CA THR A 54 -16.19 -8.03 -7.44
C THR A 54 -17.69 -7.75 -7.30
N GLY A 55 -18.18 -6.65 -7.87
CA GLY A 55 -19.61 -6.29 -7.89
C GLY A 55 -20.08 -5.43 -6.73
N TYR A 56 -19.18 -4.87 -5.91
CA TYR A 56 -19.52 -4.01 -4.80
C TYR A 56 -19.19 -2.54 -5.09
N VAL A 57 -20.19 -1.68 -5.01
CA VAL A 57 -20.08 -0.24 -5.23
C VAL A 57 -20.50 0.50 -3.97
N GLU A 58 -19.64 1.40 -3.47
CA GLU A 58 -19.92 2.19 -2.29
C GLU A 58 -21.20 3.04 -2.45
N GLY A 59 -22.08 3.00 -1.45
CA GLY A 59 -23.37 3.70 -1.46
C GLY A 59 -24.49 2.97 -2.19
N ASP A 60 -24.19 1.92 -2.97
CA ASP A 60 -25.17 1.12 -3.71
C ASP A 60 -25.29 -0.32 -3.16
N SER A 61 -24.19 -1.03 -3.04
CA SER A 61 -24.14 -2.42 -2.61
C SER A 61 -23.19 -2.69 -1.43
N VAL A 62 -22.45 -1.69 -0.97
CA VAL A 62 -21.56 -1.74 0.19
C VAL A 62 -21.45 -0.36 0.83
N THR A 63 -21.24 -0.32 2.15
CA THR A 63 -20.87 0.89 2.90
C THR A 63 -19.43 0.74 3.38
N ILE A 64 -18.60 1.81 3.31
CA ILE A 64 -17.23 1.79 3.79
C ILE A 64 -17.09 2.74 4.98
N LEU A 65 -16.57 2.23 6.10
CA LEU A 65 -16.25 3.01 7.29
C LEU A 65 -14.75 3.19 7.39
N TYR A 66 -14.27 4.39 7.10
CA TYR A 66 -12.86 4.74 7.20
C TYR A 66 -12.48 5.14 8.62
N ARG A 67 -11.30 4.68 9.06
CA ARG A 67 -10.63 5.11 10.29
C ARG A 67 -9.17 5.40 9.98
N TRP A 68 -8.76 6.61 10.24
CA TRP A 68 -7.41 7.09 9.98
C TRP A 68 -6.75 7.50 11.29
N ALA A 69 -5.56 6.97 11.57
CA ALA A 69 -4.81 7.32 12.77
C ALA A 69 -4.05 8.64 12.62
N GLU A 70 -3.97 9.21 11.40
CA GLU A 70 -3.32 10.51 11.11
C GLU A 70 -1.87 10.55 11.64
N ASN A 71 -1.13 9.45 11.46
CA ASN A 71 0.22 9.18 11.94
C ASN A 71 0.37 9.02 13.46
N HIS A 72 -0.72 8.96 14.21
CA HIS A 72 -0.75 8.64 15.63
C HIS A 72 -0.99 7.13 15.80
N VAL A 73 0.09 6.33 15.69
CA VAL A 73 0.00 4.87 15.72
C VAL A 73 -0.57 4.31 17.02
N ASP A 74 -0.47 5.05 18.11
CA ASP A 74 -1.05 4.78 19.43
C ASP A 74 -2.59 4.73 19.39
N ARG A 75 -3.25 5.39 18.43
CA ARG A 75 -4.70 5.38 18.23
C ARG A 75 -5.21 4.13 17.51
N LEU A 76 -4.34 3.39 16.82
CA LEU A 76 -4.74 2.25 16.00
C LEU A 76 -5.51 1.17 16.75
N PRO A 77 -5.14 0.75 17.98
CA PRO A 77 -5.89 -0.25 18.71
C PRO A 77 -7.35 0.16 18.99
N GLU A 78 -7.57 1.42 19.39
CA GLU A 78 -8.91 1.95 19.64
C GLU A 78 -9.75 2.02 18.37
N LEU A 79 -9.17 2.50 17.26
CA LEU A 79 -9.84 2.59 15.96
C LEU A 79 -10.19 1.21 15.40
N ALA A 80 -9.29 0.23 15.56
CA ALA A 80 -9.55 -1.16 15.18
C ALA A 80 -10.70 -1.76 16.02
N ALA A 81 -10.69 -1.53 17.33
CA ALA A 81 -11.74 -1.97 18.23
C ALA A 81 -13.10 -1.31 17.92
N ASP A 82 -13.13 -0.02 17.51
CA ASP A 82 -14.36 0.63 17.05
C ASP A 82 -14.94 -0.08 15.82
N LEU A 83 -14.13 -0.38 14.81
CA LEU A 83 -14.58 -1.13 13.62
C LEU A 83 -15.09 -2.53 13.99
N ALA A 84 -14.38 -3.24 14.87
CA ALA A 84 -14.80 -4.56 15.33
C ALA A 84 -16.15 -4.53 16.09
N ARG A 85 -16.35 -3.55 17.00
CA ARG A 85 -17.63 -3.34 17.72
C ARG A 85 -18.80 -3.04 16.77
N ARG A 86 -18.54 -2.35 15.66
CA ARG A 86 -19.53 -2.07 14.62
C ARG A 86 -19.88 -3.28 13.78
N ARG A 87 -19.25 -4.45 14.04
CA ARG A 87 -19.49 -5.70 13.33
C ARG A 87 -19.36 -5.56 11.82
N VAL A 88 -18.32 -4.85 11.37
CA VAL A 88 -18.04 -4.78 9.94
C VAL A 88 -17.92 -6.18 9.35
N ALA A 89 -18.42 -6.39 8.14
CA ALA A 89 -18.37 -7.69 7.46
C ALA A 89 -16.94 -8.07 7.07
N VAL A 90 -16.09 -7.08 6.77
CA VAL A 90 -14.66 -7.22 6.47
C VAL A 90 -13.93 -6.01 7.03
N LEU A 91 -12.77 -6.21 7.63
CA LEU A 91 -11.85 -5.15 8.04
C LEU A 91 -10.64 -5.16 7.08
N ALA A 92 -10.53 -4.12 6.25
CA ALA A 92 -9.37 -3.88 5.40
C ALA A 92 -8.36 -2.99 6.15
N SER A 93 -7.06 -3.26 6.01
CA SER A 93 -6.01 -2.44 6.63
C SER A 93 -4.81 -2.29 5.70
N PHE A 94 -4.09 -1.18 5.82
CA PHE A 94 -2.87 -0.96 5.05
C PHE A 94 -1.73 -0.44 5.94
N GLY A 95 -0.65 -1.21 5.98
CA GLY A 95 0.51 -1.05 6.86
C GLY A 95 0.57 -2.11 7.96
N ASN A 96 1.77 -2.40 8.46
CA ASN A 96 1.98 -3.43 9.49
C ASN A 96 1.28 -3.08 10.81
N ALA A 97 1.44 -1.84 11.30
CA ALA A 97 0.83 -1.42 12.55
C ALA A 97 -0.72 -1.49 12.51
N PRO A 98 -1.42 -0.99 11.45
CA PRO A 98 -2.85 -1.19 11.31
C PRO A 98 -3.26 -2.67 11.23
N ALA A 99 -2.48 -3.52 10.53
CA ALA A 99 -2.78 -4.94 10.41
C ALA A 99 -2.68 -5.66 11.78
N LEU A 100 -1.65 -5.35 12.57
CA LEU A 100 -1.48 -5.89 13.92
C LEU A 100 -2.56 -5.40 14.86
N ALA A 101 -2.93 -4.12 14.79
CA ALA A 101 -4.03 -3.57 15.58
C ALA A 101 -5.37 -4.24 15.23
N ALA A 102 -5.65 -4.45 13.94
CA ALA A 102 -6.83 -5.17 13.48
C ALA A 102 -6.84 -6.62 14.00
N LYS A 103 -5.71 -7.33 13.91
CA LYS A 103 -5.55 -8.69 14.46
C LYS A 103 -5.83 -8.75 15.96
N GLY A 104 -5.33 -7.78 16.72
CA GLY A 104 -5.55 -7.70 18.17
C GLY A 104 -7.00 -7.36 18.55
N ALA A 105 -7.74 -6.68 17.67
CA ALA A 105 -9.10 -6.24 17.95
C ALA A 105 -10.17 -7.33 17.73
N THR A 106 -9.90 -8.35 16.91
CA THR A 106 -10.90 -9.38 16.59
C THR A 106 -10.27 -10.68 16.09
N THR A 107 -10.90 -11.80 16.47
CA THR A 107 -10.56 -13.13 15.96
C THR A 107 -11.63 -13.68 15.01
N THR A 108 -12.74 -12.96 14.83
CA THR A 108 -13.92 -13.45 14.08
C THR A 108 -14.21 -12.62 12.84
N VAL A 109 -14.01 -11.29 12.88
CA VAL A 109 -14.19 -10.45 11.70
C VAL A 109 -13.07 -10.77 10.70
N PRO A 110 -13.39 -11.08 9.44
CA PRO A 110 -12.40 -11.25 8.37
C PRO A 110 -11.52 -10.00 8.21
N ILE A 111 -10.21 -10.20 8.10
CA ILE A 111 -9.24 -9.12 7.92
C ILE A 111 -8.49 -9.30 6.61
N VAL A 112 -8.44 -8.25 5.79
CA VAL A 112 -7.61 -8.17 4.59
C VAL A 112 -6.55 -7.09 4.80
N PHE A 113 -5.29 -7.50 4.89
CA PHE A 113 -4.20 -6.57 5.15
C PHE A 113 -3.34 -6.27 3.92
N GLY A 114 -2.66 -5.11 3.91
CA GLY A 114 -1.47 -4.84 3.13
C GLY A 114 -0.29 -4.66 4.08
N ALA A 115 0.78 -5.47 3.97
CA ALA A 115 1.90 -5.44 4.90
C ALA A 115 3.23 -5.28 4.17
N GLY A 116 4.06 -4.33 4.63
CA GLY A 116 5.40 -4.04 4.09
C GLY A 116 6.51 -4.87 4.71
N GLU A 117 6.22 -5.60 5.79
CA GLU A 117 7.10 -6.59 6.41
C GLU A 117 6.63 -8.00 6.08
N ASP A 118 7.49 -8.99 6.34
CA ASP A 118 7.11 -10.40 6.18
C ASP A 118 5.91 -10.74 7.08
N PRO A 119 4.75 -11.10 6.51
CA PRO A 119 3.55 -11.37 7.28
C PRO A 119 3.65 -12.60 8.19
N VAL A 120 4.56 -13.52 7.89
CA VAL A 120 4.81 -14.70 8.73
C VAL A 120 5.71 -14.33 9.90
N ARG A 121 6.81 -13.63 9.65
CA ARG A 121 7.72 -13.15 10.70
C ARG A 121 7.06 -12.16 11.65
N SER A 122 6.19 -11.28 11.14
CA SER A 122 5.41 -10.35 11.98
C SER A 122 4.25 -11.02 12.71
N GLY A 123 4.04 -12.31 12.49
CA GLY A 123 3.00 -13.07 13.15
C GLY A 123 1.58 -12.75 12.66
N LEU A 124 1.42 -12.10 11.52
CA LEU A 124 0.08 -11.83 10.95
C LEU A 124 -0.60 -13.12 10.50
N VAL A 125 0.14 -13.99 9.80
CA VAL A 125 -0.37 -15.26 9.25
C VAL A 125 0.59 -16.41 9.55
N ALA A 126 0.08 -17.65 9.47
CA ALA A 126 0.88 -18.86 9.67
C ALA A 126 1.80 -19.14 8.48
N SER A 127 1.31 -18.94 7.26
CA SER A 127 2.08 -19.03 6.00
C SER A 127 1.40 -18.21 4.91
N LEU A 128 2.14 -17.88 3.84
CA LEU A 128 1.58 -17.12 2.72
C LEU A 128 0.55 -17.94 1.93
N ALA A 129 0.83 -19.23 1.69
CA ALA A 129 -0.07 -20.11 0.93
C ALA A 129 -1.34 -20.49 1.69
N ARG A 130 -1.24 -20.63 3.01
CA ARG A 130 -2.36 -20.97 3.90
C ARG A 130 -2.30 -20.07 5.13
N PRO A 131 -2.90 -18.87 5.05
CA PRO A 131 -2.79 -17.86 6.12
C PRO A 131 -3.28 -18.35 7.47
N GLY A 132 -4.36 -19.14 7.45
CA GLY A 132 -5.04 -19.62 8.66
C GLY A 132 -5.85 -18.52 9.36
N GLY A 133 -6.76 -18.91 10.25
CA GLY A 133 -7.55 -17.94 11.02
C GLY A 133 -8.43 -17.01 10.16
N ASN A 134 -8.57 -15.78 10.63
CA ASN A 134 -9.42 -14.75 10.01
C ASN A 134 -8.65 -13.70 9.19
N LEU A 135 -7.35 -13.89 8.94
CA LEU A 135 -6.51 -12.94 8.21
C LEU A 135 -6.08 -13.49 6.85
N THR A 136 -6.06 -12.62 5.85
CA THR A 136 -5.36 -12.79 4.56
C THR A 136 -4.94 -11.41 4.05
N GLY A 137 -4.21 -11.34 2.93
CA GLY A 137 -3.85 -10.02 2.42
C GLY A 137 -2.81 -10.00 1.31
N ILE A 138 -2.16 -8.85 1.20
CA ILE A 138 -1.18 -8.52 0.17
C ILE A 138 0.16 -8.20 0.85
N SER A 139 1.21 -8.92 0.47
CA SER A 139 2.58 -8.61 0.88
C SER A 139 3.17 -7.55 -0.06
N ILE A 140 3.60 -6.44 0.50
CA ILE A 140 4.27 -5.35 -0.21
C ILE A 140 5.74 -5.24 0.21
N LEU A 141 6.37 -6.40 0.43
CA LEU A 141 7.75 -6.48 0.92
C LEU A 141 8.68 -5.70 -0.02
N SER A 142 9.37 -4.72 0.52
CA SER A 142 10.26 -3.83 -0.23
C SER A 142 11.74 -4.06 0.06
N VAL A 143 12.08 -4.73 1.16
CA VAL A 143 13.46 -5.00 1.56
C VAL A 143 14.14 -5.94 0.56
N GLU A 144 13.46 -6.99 0.09
CA GLU A 144 13.96 -7.91 -0.93
C GLU A 144 14.32 -7.23 -2.28
N LEU A 145 13.88 -5.97 -2.45
CA LEU A 145 14.12 -5.22 -3.68
C LEU A 145 15.39 -4.34 -3.62
N VAL A 146 16.09 -4.32 -2.49
CA VAL A 146 17.28 -3.48 -2.28
C VAL A 146 18.37 -3.81 -3.30
N THR A 147 18.74 -5.09 -3.39
CA THR A 147 19.73 -5.57 -4.34
C THR A 147 19.36 -5.19 -5.78
N LYS A 148 18.09 -5.43 -6.14
CA LYS A 148 17.59 -5.11 -7.48
C LYS A 148 17.63 -3.61 -7.79
N ARG A 149 17.30 -2.76 -6.83
CA ARG A 149 17.42 -1.30 -6.98
C ARG A 149 18.87 -0.86 -7.21
N LEU A 150 19.82 -1.43 -6.46
CA LEU A 150 21.24 -1.12 -6.67
C LEU A 150 21.75 -1.61 -8.01
N GLU A 151 21.32 -2.80 -8.47
CA GLU A 151 21.64 -3.30 -9.82
C GLU A 151 21.14 -2.35 -10.92
N LEU A 152 19.86 -1.94 -10.83
CA LEU A 152 19.25 -1.02 -11.79
C LEU A 152 19.93 0.36 -11.78
N LEU A 153 20.29 0.86 -10.60
CA LEU A 153 21.02 2.12 -10.47
C LEU A 153 22.41 2.02 -11.11
N ARG A 154 23.12 0.91 -10.90
CA ARG A 154 24.42 0.66 -11.51
C ARG A 154 24.33 0.46 -13.02
N GLU A 155 23.27 -0.19 -13.52
CA GLU A 155 23.05 -0.32 -14.96
C GLU A 155 22.82 1.04 -15.62
N LEU A 156 22.12 1.95 -14.93
CA LEU A 156 21.91 3.32 -15.41
C LEU A 156 23.14 4.19 -15.29
N VAL A 157 23.99 3.98 -14.28
CA VAL A 157 25.24 4.72 -14.01
C VAL A 157 26.40 3.72 -13.89
N PRO A 158 26.90 3.13 -15.00
CA PRO A 158 27.90 2.04 -14.96
C PRO A 158 29.21 2.42 -14.31
N ALA A 159 29.61 3.71 -14.38
CA ALA A 159 30.82 4.23 -13.77
C ALA A 159 30.71 4.49 -12.26
N ALA A 160 29.51 4.30 -11.66
CA ALA A 160 29.33 4.55 -10.23
C ALA A 160 30.25 3.66 -9.40
N ALA A 161 30.99 4.31 -8.48
CA ALA A 161 31.84 3.67 -7.47
C ALA A 161 31.37 3.99 -6.05
N LYS A 162 30.75 5.17 -5.84
CA LYS A 162 30.25 5.65 -4.56
C LYS A 162 28.75 5.95 -4.65
N VAL A 163 27.94 5.27 -3.83
CA VAL A 163 26.49 5.48 -3.76
C VAL A 163 26.12 6.02 -2.38
N ALA A 164 25.47 7.17 -2.34
CA ALA A 164 24.84 7.66 -1.11
C ALA A 164 23.55 6.85 -0.85
N VAL A 165 23.29 6.52 0.40
CA VAL A 165 22.11 5.75 0.84
C VAL A 165 21.40 6.57 1.89
N LEU A 166 20.30 7.21 1.51
CA LEU A 166 19.50 8.05 2.43
C LEU A 166 18.43 7.19 3.10
N VAL A 167 18.43 7.17 4.42
CA VAL A 167 17.51 6.36 5.22
C VAL A 167 16.91 7.18 6.37
N ASP A 168 15.72 6.77 6.81
CA ASP A 168 15.15 7.20 8.09
C ASP A 168 15.53 6.15 9.15
N PRO A 169 16.40 6.47 10.11
CA PRO A 169 16.83 5.51 11.15
C PRO A 169 15.70 5.07 12.07
N ALA A 170 14.60 5.84 12.15
CA ALA A 170 13.44 5.49 12.97
C ALA A 170 12.49 4.50 12.27
N ALA A 171 12.65 4.27 10.96
CA ALA A 171 11.79 3.34 10.24
C ALA A 171 12.16 1.87 10.58
N PRO A 172 11.19 1.01 10.93
CA PRO A 172 11.43 -0.38 11.35
C PRO A 172 12.22 -1.22 10.33
N VAL A 173 12.10 -0.88 9.04
CA VAL A 173 12.76 -1.62 7.94
C VAL A 173 14.23 -1.22 7.74
N THR A 174 14.69 -0.12 8.34
CA THR A 174 16.00 0.49 8.01
C THR A 174 17.16 -0.43 8.34
N GLU A 175 17.19 -1.04 9.52
CA GLU A 175 18.30 -1.93 9.89
C GLU A 175 18.44 -3.11 8.94
N THR A 176 17.34 -3.75 8.56
CA THR A 176 17.36 -4.87 7.61
C THR A 176 17.76 -4.41 6.22
N MET A 177 17.25 -3.26 5.78
CA MET A 177 17.59 -2.66 4.48
C MET A 177 19.08 -2.31 4.40
N LEU A 178 19.68 -1.76 5.47
CA LEU A 178 21.11 -1.42 5.48
C LEU A 178 21.99 -2.66 5.36
N ARG A 179 21.65 -3.77 6.02
CA ARG A 179 22.36 -5.04 5.85
C ARG A 179 22.33 -5.54 4.41
N GLU A 180 21.18 -5.44 3.76
CA GLU A 180 21.03 -5.81 2.34
C GLU A 180 21.81 -4.87 1.43
N VAL A 181 21.77 -3.56 1.68
CA VAL A 181 22.57 -2.56 0.95
C VAL A 181 24.07 -2.87 1.05
N GLU A 182 24.55 -3.13 2.26
CA GLU A 182 25.98 -3.43 2.48
C GLU A 182 26.43 -4.69 1.71
N THR A 183 25.61 -5.73 1.79
CA THR A 183 25.87 -6.99 1.09
C THR A 183 25.88 -6.80 -0.43
N ALA A 184 24.85 -6.14 -0.96
CA ALA A 184 24.71 -5.90 -2.39
C ALA A 184 25.79 -4.94 -2.92
N ALA A 185 26.06 -3.84 -2.19
CA ALA A 185 27.11 -2.89 -2.58
C ALA A 185 28.48 -3.56 -2.64
N ARG A 186 28.82 -4.39 -1.64
CA ARG A 186 30.09 -5.14 -1.61
C ARG A 186 30.21 -6.10 -2.79
N SER A 187 29.15 -6.83 -3.11
CA SER A 187 29.17 -7.77 -4.27
C SER A 187 29.31 -7.05 -5.61
N MET A 188 28.88 -5.80 -5.70
CA MET A 188 28.97 -4.96 -6.89
C MET A 188 30.25 -4.08 -6.93
N GLY A 189 31.11 -4.12 -5.91
CA GLY A 189 32.28 -3.24 -5.79
C GLY A 189 31.92 -1.77 -5.57
N LEU A 190 30.73 -1.47 -5.03
CA LEU A 190 30.27 -0.14 -4.70
C LEU A 190 30.62 0.22 -3.24
N ARG A 191 30.92 1.48 -3.00
CA ARG A 191 31.04 2.04 -1.65
C ARG A 191 29.71 2.71 -1.28
N ALA A 192 29.03 2.16 -0.28
CA ALA A 192 27.81 2.76 0.26
C ALA A 192 28.17 3.80 1.33
N GLN A 193 27.65 5.01 1.20
CA GLN A 193 27.72 6.07 2.20
C GLN A 193 26.34 6.29 2.80
N ILE A 194 26.17 5.96 4.07
CA ILE A 194 24.89 6.09 4.75
C ILE A 194 24.66 7.54 5.19
N LEU A 195 23.50 8.07 4.86
CA LEU A 195 23.00 9.38 5.27
C LEU A 195 21.68 9.18 6.03
N ASN A 196 21.63 9.64 7.27
CA ASN A 196 20.44 9.54 8.11
C ASN A 196 19.62 10.82 8.05
N ALA A 197 18.29 10.69 7.98
CA ALA A 197 17.36 11.82 8.07
C ALA A 197 16.03 11.36 8.66
N SER A 198 15.63 11.97 9.79
CA SER A 198 14.37 11.74 10.51
C SER A 198 13.43 12.95 10.43
N SER A 199 13.81 13.99 9.71
CA SER A 199 13.03 15.21 9.53
C SER A 199 13.33 15.88 8.18
N SER A 200 12.49 16.85 7.77
CA SER A 200 12.72 17.65 6.57
C SER A 200 14.06 18.40 6.61
N GLY A 201 14.41 19.00 7.76
CA GLY A 201 15.67 19.73 7.91
C GLY A 201 16.90 18.80 7.85
N GLU A 202 16.78 17.57 8.36
CA GLU A 202 17.86 16.57 8.24
C GLU A 202 18.00 16.05 6.79
N ILE A 203 16.93 16.00 6.01
CA ILE A 203 17.01 15.74 4.56
C ILE A 203 17.85 16.83 3.90
N ASP A 204 17.60 18.11 4.19
CA ASP A 204 18.39 19.21 3.62
C ASP A 204 19.87 19.13 4.05
N ALA A 205 20.16 18.80 5.31
CA ALA A 205 21.52 18.58 5.81
C ALA A 205 22.22 17.39 5.14
N ALA A 206 21.49 16.29 4.89
CA ALA A 206 22.00 15.14 4.15
C ALA A 206 22.39 15.52 2.72
N PHE A 207 21.57 16.33 2.03
CA PHE A 207 21.89 16.82 0.68
C PHE A 207 23.03 17.84 0.68
N ALA A 208 23.18 18.66 1.72
CA ALA A 208 24.38 19.51 1.88
C ALA A 208 25.65 18.67 2.03
N THR A 209 25.59 17.53 2.71
CA THR A 209 26.69 16.57 2.79
C THR A 209 26.94 15.91 1.44
N LEU A 210 25.89 15.48 0.73
CA LEU A 210 25.95 14.89 -0.60
C LEU A 210 26.62 15.85 -1.60
N ALA A 211 26.32 17.16 -1.53
CA ALA A 211 26.92 18.18 -2.39
C ALA A 211 28.44 18.30 -2.19
N ARG A 212 28.94 18.12 -0.97
CA ARG A 212 30.38 18.15 -0.63
C ARG A 212 31.08 16.85 -1.05
N GLU A 213 30.46 15.73 -0.79
CA GLU A 213 31.02 14.38 -0.94
C GLU A 213 30.93 13.85 -2.37
N ARG A 214 30.02 14.42 -3.18
CA ARG A 214 29.78 14.13 -4.59
C ARG A 214 29.71 12.61 -4.89
N PRO A 215 28.78 11.87 -4.33
CA PRO A 215 28.55 10.49 -4.72
C PRO A 215 28.06 10.43 -6.17
N ASP A 216 28.32 9.30 -6.84
CA ASP A 216 27.94 9.10 -8.23
C ASP A 216 26.43 8.88 -8.40
N ALA A 217 25.77 8.38 -7.36
CA ALA A 217 24.34 8.11 -7.36
C ALA A 217 23.76 8.12 -5.93
N LEU A 218 22.41 8.21 -5.84
CA LEU A 218 21.64 8.21 -4.61
C LEU A 218 20.65 7.05 -4.61
N PHE A 219 20.71 6.23 -3.56
CA PHE A 219 19.70 5.26 -3.22
C PHE A 219 18.80 5.85 -2.11
N VAL A 220 17.52 6.06 -2.41
CA VAL A 220 16.56 6.52 -1.41
C VAL A 220 15.86 5.31 -0.78
N GLY A 221 16.01 5.19 0.52
CA GLY A 221 15.41 4.11 1.30
C GLY A 221 13.88 4.11 1.28
N SER A 222 13.32 3.03 1.80
CA SER A 222 11.88 2.91 1.99
C SER A 222 11.49 3.38 3.38
N GLY A 223 10.35 4.06 3.50
CA GLY A 223 9.83 4.52 4.78
C GLY A 223 8.78 5.61 4.61
N PHE A 224 8.00 5.81 5.67
CA PHE A 224 6.91 6.80 5.63
C PHE A 224 7.44 8.23 5.40
N LEU A 225 8.46 8.63 6.17
CA LEU A 225 9.05 9.97 6.06
C LEU A 225 9.52 10.24 4.64
N LEU A 226 10.38 9.37 4.08
CA LEU A 226 10.97 9.58 2.76
C LEU A 226 9.89 9.59 1.66
N ASN A 227 8.89 8.73 1.76
CA ASN A 227 7.77 8.73 0.82
C ASN A 227 6.90 10.00 0.94
N SER A 228 6.66 10.49 2.15
CA SER A 228 5.90 11.73 2.37
C SER A 228 6.65 12.98 1.89
N ARG A 229 7.99 12.94 1.92
CA ARG A 229 8.89 14.02 1.48
C ARG A 229 9.42 13.84 0.05
N ARG A 230 8.79 12.97 -0.76
CA ARG A 230 9.24 12.64 -2.12
C ARG A 230 9.48 13.87 -3.01
N VAL A 231 8.61 14.89 -2.93
CA VAL A 231 8.76 16.14 -3.72
C VAL A 231 10.04 16.88 -3.33
N GLN A 232 10.33 17.00 -2.04
CA GLN A 232 11.58 17.60 -1.52
C GLN A 232 12.79 16.79 -2.00
N LEU A 233 12.76 15.47 -1.85
CA LEU A 233 13.85 14.58 -2.26
C LEU A 233 14.14 14.66 -3.75
N VAL A 234 13.09 14.64 -4.57
CA VAL A 234 13.21 14.75 -6.03
C VAL A 234 13.78 16.11 -6.44
N HIS A 235 13.27 17.18 -5.84
CA HIS A 235 13.77 18.53 -6.09
C HIS A 235 15.27 18.66 -5.75
N LEU A 236 15.67 18.18 -4.58
CA LEU A 236 17.06 18.22 -4.12
C LEU A 236 17.98 17.35 -5.00
N ALA A 237 17.54 16.13 -5.37
CA ALA A 237 18.31 15.25 -6.24
C ALA A 237 18.54 15.90 -7.62
N THR A 238 17.52 16.56 -8.16
CA THR A 238 17.61 17.30 -9.44
C THR A 238 18.51 18.53 -9.31
N LEU A 239 18.38 19.33 -8.24
CA LEU A 239 19.20 20.50 -7.97
C LEU A 239 20.69 20.16 -7.89
N HIS A 240 21.02 19.07 -7.21
CA HIS A 240 22.39 18.59 -7.05
C HIS A 240 22.85 17.69 -8.21
N LYS A 241 22.01 17.47 -9.22
CA LYS A 241 22.29 16.63 -10.40
C LYS A 241 22.76 15.22 -10.05
N VAL A 242 22.15 14.61 -9.02
CA VAL A 242 22.50 13.26 -8.56
C VAL A 242 21.49 12.26 -9.10
N PRO A 243 21.93 11.27 -9.90
CA PRO A 243 21.07 10.16 -10.30
C PRO A 243 20.51 9.43 -9.10
N ALA A 244 19.17 9.34 -8.98
CA ALA A 244 18.54 8.76 -7.82
C ALA A 244 17.56 7.64 -8.17
N ILE A 245 17.57 6.57 -7.38
CA ILE A 245 16.55 5.52 -7.41
C ILE A 245 15.69 5.57 -6.16
N TYR A 246 14.38 5.45 -6.37
CA TYR A 246 13.36 5.52 -5.34
C TYR A 246 12.66 4.17 -5.15
N SER A 247 11.94 4.02 -4.04
CA SER A 247 11.16 2.83 -3.74
C SER A 247 9.72 2.87 -4.28
N SER A 248 9.24 4.03 -4.75
CA SER A 248 7.85 4.22 -5.15
C SER A 248 7.71 4.98 -6.48
N ARG A 249 6.72 4.57 -7.25
CA ARG A 249 6.33 5.18 -8.53
C ARG A 249 5.99 6.67 -8.37
N GLU A 250 5.36 7.04 -7.27
CA GLU A 250 4.94 8.40 -6.97
C GLU A 250 6.13 9.38 -6.88
N SER A 251 7.33 8.88 -6.59
CA SER A 251 8.55 9.70 -6.66
C SER A 251 8.94 10.03 -8.08
N VAL A 252 8.73 9.10 -9.02
CA VAL A 252 9.03 9.33 -10.45
C VAL A 252 7.98 10.24 -11.09
N GLU A 253 6.71 10.11 -10.70
CA GLU A 253 5.65 11.06 -11.08
C GLU A 253 5.95 12.49 -10.61
N ALA A 254 6.58 12.64 -9.44
CA ALA A 254 7.02 13.94 -8.94
C ALA A 254 8.28 14.48 -9.65
N GLY A 255 8.80 13.79 -10.68
CA GLY A 255 9.97 14.17 -11.44
C GLY A 255 11.25 13.41 -11.07
N GLY A 256 11.18 12.37 -10.22
CA GLY A 256 12.33 11.51 -9.90
C GLY A 256 12.81 10.71 -11.11
N LEU A 257 14.08 10.31 -11.11
CA LEU A 257 14.71 9.64 -12.25
C LEU A 257 14.18 8.23 -12.49
N MET A 258 14.18 7.40 -11.45
CA MET A 258 13.83 5.97 -11.57
C MET A 258 13.30 5.44 -10.25
N SER A 259 12.35 4.52 -10.31
CA SER A 259 11.92 3.75 -9.15
C SER A 259 11.79 2.27 -9.48
N TYR A 260 12.06 1.43 -8.47
CA TYR A 260 11.69 0.02 -8.52
C TYR A 260 11.12 -0.39 -7.17
N GLY A 261 9.85 -0.78 -7.18
CA GLY A 261 9.15 -1.09 -5.94
C GLY A 261 7.76 -1.66 -6.15
N PRO A 262 7.06 -2.02 -5.06
CA PRO A 262 5.70 -2.52 -5.15
C PRO A 262 4.75 -1.43 -5.63
N SER A 263 3.78 -1.82 -6.46
CA SER A 263 2.66 -0.97 -6.83
C SER A 263 1.69 -0.86 -5.65
N LEU A 264 1.76 0.24 -4.91
CA LEU A 264 0.84 0.48 -3.80
C LEU A 264 -0.61 0.65 -4.27
N THR A 265 -0.80 1.23 -5.46
CA THR A 265 -2.11 1.36 -6.09
C THR A 265 -2.69 -0.02 -6.40
N ASP A 266 -1.91 -0.92 -7.02
CA ASP A 266 -2.35 -2.30 -7.28
C ASP A 266 -2.59 -3.08 -5.98
N ALA A 267 -1.75 -2.90 -4.97
CA ALA A 267 -1.98 -3.52 -3.65
C ALA A 267 -3.33 -3.10 -3.05
N HIS A 268 -3.69 -1.81 -3.10
CA HIS A 268 -4.99 -1.35 -2.62
C HIS A 268 -6.15 -1.91 -3.45
N ARG A 269 -6.00 -2.01 -4.79
CA ARG A 269 -6.99 -2.65 -5.66
C ARG A 269 -7.18 -4.12 -5.28
N GLN A 270 -6.09 -4.86 -5.06
CA GLN A 270 -6.15 -6.27 -4.65
C GLN A 270 -6.79 -6.43 -3.26
N ILE A 271 -6.52 -5.54 -2.29
CA ILE A 271 -7.19 -5.54 -0.98
C ILE A 271 -8.70 -5.36 -1.15
N GLY A 272 -9.15 -4.43 -2.01
CA GLY A 272 -10.56 -4.25 -2.36
C GLY A 272 -11.16 -5.51 -2.99
N GLY A 273 -10.46 -6.14 -3.93
CA GLY A 273 -10.87 -7.39 -4.55
C GLY A 273 -11.01 -8.54 -3.54
N TYR A 274 -10.07 -8.66 -2.59
CA TYR A 274 -10.15 -9.66 -1.52
C TYR A 274 -11.31 -9.40 -0.56
N ALA A 275 -11.51 -8.13 -0.18
CA ALA A 275 -12.67 -7.74 0.63
C ALA A 275 -13.99 -8.13 -0.05
N GLY A 276 -14.12 -7.85 -1.35
CA GLY A 276 -15.31 -8.23 -2.11
C GLY A 276 -15.50 -9.74 -2.27
N ARG A 277 -14.41 -10.52 -2.43
CA ARG A 277 -14.48 -12.00 -2.44
C ARG A 277 -14.97 -12.54 -1.08
N ILE A 278 -14.52 -11.96 0.03
CA ILE A 278 -14.97 -12.33 1.37
C ILE A 278 -16.44 -11.96 1.57
N LEU A 279 -16.89 -10.80 1.09
CA LEU A 279 -18.31 -10.43 1.11
C LEU A 279 -19.18 -11.44 0.31
N LYS A 280 -18.62 -12.13 -0.67
CA LYS A 280 -19.26 -13.23 -1.41
C LYS A 280 -19.15 -14.60 -0.73
N GLY A 281 -18.59 -14.66 0.49
CA GLY A 281 -18.51 -15.87 1.28
C GLY A 281 -17.16 -16.61 1.22
N ALA A 282 -16.14 -16.08 0.54
CA ALA A 282 -14.80 -16.67 0.60
C ALA A 282 -14.22 -16.53 2.03
N LYS A 283 -13.58 -17.59 2.52
CA LYS A 283 -12.95 -17.57 3.84
C LYS A 283 -11.52 -17.00 3.73
N PRO A 284 -11.08 -16.12 4.64
CA PRO A 284 -9.70 -15.63 4.66
C PRO A 284 -8.66 -16.75 4.66
N ALA A 285 -8.91 -17.82 5.39
CA ALA A 285 -8.02 -18.97 5.49
C ALA A 285 -7.75 -19.67 4.14
N ASP A 286 -8.69 -19.57 3.19
CA ASP A 286 -8.62 -20.19 1.86
C ASP A 286 -8.06 -19.24 0.79
N LEU A 287 -7.81 -17.99 1.16
CA LEU A 287 -7.24 -16.95 0.28
C LEU A 287 -5.74 -16.80 0.59
N PRO A 288 -4.83 -17.19 -0.32
CA PRO A 288 -3.41 -17.04 -0.06
C PRO A 288 -3.03 -15.56 0.05
N VAL A 289 -2.00 -15.26 0.85
CA VAL A 289 -1.36 -13.95 0.82
C VAL A 289 -0.55 -13.85 -0.47
N VAL A 290 -0.86 -12.87 -1.31
CA VAL A 290 -0.16 -12.65 -2.58
C VAL A 290 0.82 -11.49 -2.47
N GLN A 291 1.86 -11.50 -3.30
CA GLN A 291 2.78 -10.36 -3.41
C GLN A 291 2.19 -9.31 -4.35
N ALA A 292 2.33 -8.03 -3.98
CA ALA A 292 2.02 -6.93 -4.87
C ALA A 292 2.92 -6.96 -6.11
N SER A 293 2.38 -6.52 -7.25
CA SER A 293 3.15 -6.32 -8.48
C SER A 293 4.30 -5.34 -8.23
N LYS A 294 5.45 -5.61 -8.84
CA LYS A 294 6.63 -4.75 -8.79
C LYS A 294 6.70 -3.96 -10.09
N LEU A 295 6.99 -2.67 -10.00
CA LEU A 295 7.07 -1.78 -11.15
C LEU A 295 8.44 -1.13 -11.23
N LEU A 296 9.05 -1.20 -12.42
CA LEU A 296 10.18 -0.38 -12.83
C LEU A 296 9.64 0.82 -13.62
N VAL A 297 9.80 2.01 -13.07
CA VAL A 297 9.36 3.26 -13.70
C VAL A 297 10.58 4.14 -13.95
N ILE A 298 10.70 4.70 -15.16
CA ILE A 298 11.83 5.54 -15.57
C ILE A 298 11.30 6.85 -16.16
N ASN A 299 11.89 7.97 -15.77
CA ASN A 299 11.58 9.29 -16.31
C ASN A 299 12.68 9.74 -17.27
N LEU A 300 12.38 9.79 -18.57
CA LEU A 300 13.32 10.16 -19.61
C LEU A 300 13.66 11.66 -19.61
N GLN A 301 12.72 12.52 -19.22
CA GLN A 301 13.02 13.96 -19.09
C GLN A 301 14.07 14.19 -18.02
N THR A 302 13.92 13.54 -16.87
CA THR A 302 14.88 13.64 -15.77
C THR A 302 16.22 13.01 -16.14
N ALA A 303 16.23 11.87 -16.82
CA ALA A 303 17.46 11.28 -17.34
C ALA A 303 18.21 12.27 -18.27
N LYS A 304 17.49 12.88 -19.23
CA LYS A 304 18.04 13.89 -20.14
C LYS A 304 18.59 15.12 -19.39
N MET A 305 17.86 15.64 -18.39
CA MET A 305 18.32 16.76 -17.56
C MET A 305 19.60 16.45 -16.79
N LEU A 306 19.78 15.18 -16.39
CA LEU A 306 20.97 14.70 -15.70
C LEU A 306 22.12 14.34 -16.67
N GLY A 307 21.90 14.45 -18.00
CA GLY A 307 22.87 14.06 -19.01
C GLY A 307 23.08 12.55 -19.14
N LEU A 308 22.10 11.75 -18.72
CA LEU A 308 22.14 10.31 -18.75
C LEU A 308 21.49 9.75 -20.00
N THR A 309 22.11 8.74 -20.60
CA THR A 309 21.50 7.90 -21.63
C THR A 309 20.99 6.63 -20.98
N VAL A 310 19.68 6.41 -21.03
CA VAL A 310 19.08 5.19 -20.49
C VAL A 310 19.37 4.03 -21.45
N PRO A 311 20.01 2.93 -20.99
CA PRO A 311 20.29 1.78 -21.83
C PRO A 311 19.01 1.17 -22.43
N PRO A 312 19.01 0.73 -23.71
CA PRO A 312 17.86 0.07 -24.31
C PRO A 312 17.41 -1.18 -23.56
N THR A 313 18.32 -1.91 -22.96
CA THR A 313 18.05 -3.08 -22.10
C THR A 313 17.28 -2.72 -20.84
N LEU A 314 17.49 -1.55 -20.29
CA LEU A 314 16.77 -1.04 -19.12
C LEU A 314 15.37 -0.56 -19.51
N LEU A 315 15.25 0.15 -20.65
CA LEU A 315 13.97 0.58 -21.21
C LEU A 315 13.05 -0.60 -21.55
N ALA A 316 13.61 -1.65 -22.15
CA ALA A 316 12.84 -2.86 -22.49
C ALA A 316 12.26 -3.60 -21.27
N ARG A 317 12.81 -3.37 -20.08
CA ARG A 317 12.33 -3.96 -18.81
C ARG A 317 11.47 -3.00 -17.99
N ALA A 318 11.39 -1.74 -18.40
CA ALA A 318 10.55 -0.78 -17.72
C ALA A 318 9.07 -1.13 -17.91
N ASP A 319 8.32 -1.19 -16.82
CA ASP A 319 6.86 -1.36 -16.84
C ASP A 319 6.19 -0.05 -17.29
N GLU A 320 6.86 1.09 -17.02
CA GLU A 320 6.36 2.41 -17.38
C GLU A 320 7.54 3.36 -17.68
N VAL A 321 7.39 4.16 -18.72
CA VAL A 321 8.32 5.21 -19.10
C VAL A 321 7.55 6.54 -19.14
N ILE A 322 8.03 7.52 -18.36
CA ILE A 322 7.49 8.89 -18.35
C ILE A 322 8.37 9.74 -19.28
N GLU A 323 7.72 10.34 -20.28
CA GLU A 323 8.34 11.19 -21.31
C GLU A 323 8.15 12.69 -21.04
#